data_5f648985044c10316a07b17dea480cf0
#
_entry.id   5f648985044c10316a07b17dea480cf0
#
_cell.length_a   1.000
_cell.length_b   1.000
_cell.length_c   1.000
_cell.angle_alpha   90.00
_cell.angle_beta   90.00
_cell.angle_gamma   90.00
#
_symmetry.space_group_name_H-M   'P 1'
#
loop_
_entity.id
_entity.type
_entity.pdbx_description
1 polymer ?
#
loop_
_entity_poly.entity_id
_entity_poly.type
_entity_poly.pdbx_seq_one_letter_code
_entity_poly.pdbx_strand_id
1 'polypeptide(L)'
;HDGNCQRIAHGHRSRVDIITNGNEDLESEAYWAKRWEDIYIASREDQISADALQCQHRLANYDDHVCFAYEAAQGYFEIVLPESICEIIDTDSTVECLAQYIYTQQKQRLPDDSCCVMAYEGVGKGAMVGD
;
A
#
# COMPACT_ATOMS: atom_id res chain seq x y z
N HIS A 1 -8.22 -11.68 2.69
CA HIS A 1 -8.32 -10.81 3.85
C HIS A 1 -9.64 -10.10 3.89
N ASP A 2 -10.38 -10.23 4.97
CA ASP A 2 -11.78 -9.78 5.03
C ASP A 2 -12.02 -8.49 5.81
N GLY A 3 -10.98 -7.84 6.30
CA GLY A 3 -11.13 -6.59 7.04
C GLY A 3 -11.22 -5.37 6.13
N ASN A 4 -12.05 -4.39 6.50
CA ASN A 4 -12.25 -3.19 5.69
C ASN A 4 -10.95 -2.45 5.43
N CYS A 5 -10.16 -2.23 6.46
CA CYS A 5 -8.94 -1.43 6.35
C CYS A 5 -7.77 -2.16 5.72
N GLN A 6 -7.98 -3.41 5.32
CA GLN A 6 -6.91 -4.24 4.79
C GLN A 6 -7.08 -4.61 3.33
N ARG A 7 -8.27 -4.40 2.77
CA ARG A 7 -8.51 -4.72 1.37
C ARG A 7 -8.61 -3.49 0.49
N ILE A 8 -9.20 -2.42 0.99
CA ILE A 8 -9.33 -1.20 0.22
C ILE A 8 -8.26 -0.22 0.67
N ALA A 9 -8.08 0.86 -0.08
CA ALA A 9 -7.07 1.86 0.21
C ALA A 9 -7.22 2.43 1.62
N HIS A 10 -6.13 2.59 2.32
CA HIS A 10 -6.12 3.22 3.64
C HIS A 10 -4.86 4.05 3.81
N GLY A 11 -4.96 5.07 4.65
CA GLY A 11 -3.84 5.94 4.97
C GLY A 11 -2.76 5.14 5.67
N HIS A 12 -1.53 5.34 5.25
CA HIS A 12 -0.42 4.54 5.74
C HIS A 12 0.10 5.07 7.07
N ARG A 13 0.05 4.25 8.09
CA ARG A 13 0.57 4.57 9.43
C ARG A 13 1.62 3.57 9.89
N SER A 14 2.12 2.76 8.99
CA SER A 14 3.08 1.73 9.32
C SER A 14 4.48 2.32 9.40
N ARG A 15 5.30 1.70 10.22
CA ARG A 15 6.71 1.98 10.26
C ARG A 15 7.45 0.99 9.38
N VAL A 16 8.49 1.45 8.70
CA VAL A 16 9.33 0.60 7.87
C VAL A 16 10.78 0.78 8.30
N ASP A 17 11.44 -0.33 8.62
CA ASP A 17 12.89 -0.35 8.87
C ASP A 17 13.56 -1.08 7.71
N ILE A 18 14.66 -0.52 7.22
CA ILE A 18 15.41 -1.11 6.10
C ILE A 18 16.87 -1.28 6.50
N ILE A 19 17.39 -2.49 6.30
CA ILE A 19 18.79 -2.81 6.56
C ILE A 19 19.44 -3.12 5.22
N THR A 20 20.46 -2.36 4.88
CA THR A 20 21.22 -2.53 3.64
C THR A 20 22.64 -2.91 4.00
N ASN A 21 23.12 -4.06 3.49
CA ASN A 21 24.47 -4.58 3.75
C ASN A 21 24.78 -4.66 5.25
N GLY A 22 23.78 -5.05 6.05
CA GLY A 22 23.95 -5.26 7.48
C GLY A 22 23.83 -4.02 8.34
N ASN A 23 23.57 -2.85 7.74
CA ASN A 23 23.43 -1.59 8.48
C ASN A 23 22.08 -0.96 8.25
N GLU A 24 21.55 -0.29 9.26
CA GLU A 24 20.30 0.44 9.10
C GLU A 24 20.46 1.52 8.02
N ASP A 25 19.52 1.54 7.09
CA ASP A 25 19.56 2.44 5.94
C ASP A 25 18.54 3.56 6.13
N LEU A 26 18.95 4.60 6.86
CA LEU A 26 18.08 5.73 7.18
C LEU A 26 17.64 6.49 5.95
N GLU A 27 18.49 6.56 4.93
CA GLU A 27 18.16 7.24 3.67
C GLU A 27 17.02 6.54 2.94
N SER A 28 17.08 5.21 2.83
CA SER A 28 16.01 4.43 2.21
C SER A 28 14.74 4.48 3.05
N GLU A 29 14.85 4.42 4.38
CA GLU A 29 13.70 4.55 5.26
C GLU A 29 13.02 5.91 5.06
N ALA A 30 13.79 6.99 4.95
CA ALA A 30 13.25 8.33 4.71
C ALA A 30 12.58 8.42 3.34
N TYR A 31 13.15 7.75 2.33
CA TYR A 31 12.56 7.70 0.99
C TYR A 31 11.15 7.11 1.04
N TRP A 32 10.98 5.99 1.73
CA TRP A 32 9.68 5.32 1.80
C TRP A 32 8.69 6.09 2.68
N ALA A 33 9.17 6.69 3.78
CA ALA A 33 8.32 7.51 4.63
C ALA A 33 7.73 8.68 3.85
N LYS A 34 8.55 9.32 3.01
CA LYS A 34 8.10 10.44 2.19
C LYS A 34 7.20 9.97 1.04
N ARG A 35 7.55 8.86 0.39
CA ARG A 35 6.77 8.33 -0.73
C ARG A 35 5.34 7.98 -0.31
N TRP A 36 5.18 7.43 0.90
CA TRP A 36 3.89 6.98 1.38
C TRP A 36 3.22 7.96 2.35
N GLU A 37 3.78 9.14 2.52
CA GLU A 37 3.17 10.19 3.33
C GLU A 37 1.86 10.63 2.69
N ASP A 38 0.76 10.52 3.44
CA ASP A 38 -0.59 10.89 2.97
C ASP A 38 -1.01 10.16 1.69
N ILE A 39 -0.48 8.98 1.46
CA ILE A 39 -0.80 8.14 0.31
C ILE A 39 -1.67 6.97 0.76
N TYR A 40 -2.69 6.67 -0.03
CA TYR A 40 -3.51 5.48 0.15
C TYR A 40 -2.94 4.35 -0.71
N ILE A 41 -2.70 3.20 -0.08
CA ILE A 41 -2.17 2.02 -0.76
C ILE A 41 -3.33 1.08 -1.04
N ALA A 42 -3.53 0.75 -2.30
CA ALA A 42 -4.66 -0.06 -2.73
C ALA A 42 -4.21 -1.26 -3.55
N SER A 43 -4.97 -2.34 -3.45
CA SER A 43 -4.73 -3.53 -4.23
C SER A 43 -5.34 -3.39 -5.62
N ARG A 44 -4.58 -3.77 -6.65
CA ARG A 44 -5.06 -3.69 -8.03
C ARG A 44 -6.29 -4.57 -8.26
N GLU A 45 -6.42 -5.68 -7.55
CA GLU A 45 -7.57 -6.57 -7.75
C GLU A 45 -8.89 -5.95 -7.31
N ASP A 46 -8.85 -4.92 -6.45
CA ASP A 46 -10.04 -4.22 -5.99
C ASP A 46 -10.40 -3.03 -6.89
N GLN A 47 -9.56 -2.72 -7.88
CA GLN A 47 -9.80 -1.57 -8.75
C GLN A 47 -10.93 -1.88 -9.74
N ILE A 48 -11.84 -0.91 -9.87
CA ILE A 48 -12.95 -0.99 -10.81
C ILE A 48 -12.98 0.28 -11.66
N SER A 49 -13.70 0.22 -12.78
CA SER A 49 -13.94 1.43 -13.58
C SER A 49 -15.03 2.28 -12.94
N ALA A 50 -15.05 3.57 -13.26
CA ALA A 50 -16.08 4.46 -12.76
C ALA A 50 -17.47 3.99 -13.17
N ASP A 51 -17.60 3.36 -14.34
CA ASP A 51 -18.87 2.87 -14.83
C ASP A 51 -19.43 1.71 -14.00
N ALA A 52 -18.58 1.04 -13.23
CA ALA A 52 -18.98 -0.09 -12.40
C ALA A 52 -19.43 0.34 -10.99
N LEU A 53 -19.33 1.62 -10.65
CA LEU A 53 -19.75 2.13 -9.34
C LEU A 53 -21.24 1.90 -9.12
N GLN A 54 -21.58 1.36 -7.96
CA GLN A 54 -22.96 1.10 -7.58
C GLN A 54 -23.54 2.17 -6.64
N CYS A 55 -22.66 2.88 -5.94
CA CYS A 55 -23.04 3.90 -4.98
C CYS A 55 -22.92 5.29 -5.60
N GLN A 56 -23.66 6.25 -5.07
CA GLN A 56 -23.57 7.62 -5.54
C GLN A 56 -22.46 8.36 -4.79
N HIS A 57 -21.53 8.93 -5.55
CA HIS A 57 -20.43 9.73 -5.02
C HIS A 57 -20.63 11.21 -5.40
N ARG A 58 -20.14 12.12 -4.56
CA ARG A 58 -20.32 13.57 -4.77
C ARG A 58 -19.21 14.13 -5.63
N LEU A 59 -19.12 13.64 -6.86
CA LEU A 59 -18.11 14.12 -7.81
C LEU A 59 -18.80 14.51 -9.11
N ALA A 60 -18.36 15.64 -9.71
CA ALA A 60 -18.86 16.09 -11.01
C ALA A 60 -18.38 15.16 -12.14
N ASN A 61 -17.15 14.64 -12.00
CA ASN A 61 -16.58 13.69 -12.94
C ASN A 61 -15.55 12.85 -12.20
N TYR A 62 -15.09 11.80 -12.85
CA TYR A 62 -14.11 10.87 -12.28
C TYR A 62 -12.75 10.95 -12.97
N ASP A 63 -12.50 12.01 -13.73
CA ASP A 63 -11.20 12.27 -14.31
C ASP A 63 -10.17 12.41 -13.20
N ASP A 64 -8.98 11.85 -13.40
CA ASP A 64 -7.89 11.85 -12.42
C ASP A 64 -8.25 11.19 -11.09
N HIS A 65 -9.24 10.31 -11.08
CA HIS A 65 -9.63 9.53 -9.91
C HIS A 65 -9.53 8.04 -10.20
N VAL A 66 -9.32 7.26 -9.14
CA VAL A 66 -9.34 5.80 -9.20
C VAL A 66 -10.41 5.29 -8.27
N CYS A 67 -11.02 4.18 -8.66
CA CYS A 67 -12.16 3.60 -7.97
C CYS A 67 -11.83 2.19 -7.51
N PHE A 68 -12.23 1.84 -6.31
CA PHE A 68 -12.03 0.52 -5.74
C PHE A 68 -13.31 0.03 -5.10
N ALA A 69 -13.53 -1.27 -5.15
CA ALA A 69 -14.68 -1.89 -4.51
C ALA A 69 -14.31 -3.29 -4.04
N TYR A 70 -14.91 -3.72 -2.95
CA TYR A 70 -14.77 -5.09 -2.49
C TYR A 70 -15.95 -5.47 -1.59
N GLU A 71 -16.16 -6.77 -1.43
CA GLU A 71 -17.10 -7.29 -0.46
C GLU A 71 -16.35 -7.94 0.69
N ALA A 72 -16.79 -7.65 1.90
CA ALA A 72 -16.26 -8.24 3.12
C ALA A 72 -17.42 -8.76 3.96
N ALA A 73 -17.12 -9.37 5.10
CA ALA A 73 -18.16 -9.86 6.00
C ALA A 73 -19.12 -8.74 6.43
N GLN A 74 -18.63 -7.50 6.49
CA GLN A 74 -19.44 -6.34 6.88
C GLN A 74 -20.31 -5.80 5.74
N GLY A 75 -20.08 -6.23 4.49
CA GLY A 75 -20.86 -5.79 3.34
C GLY A 75 -20.01 -5.33 2.17
N TYR A 76 -20.65 -4.58 1.27
CA TYR A 76 -20.03 -4.05 0.07
C TYR A 76 -19.48 -2.65 0.33
N PHE A 77 -18.26 -2.41 -0.13
CA PHE A 77 -17.57 -1.13 0.06
C PHE A 77 -17.05 -0.59 -1.26
N GLU A 78 -17.18 0.73 -1.43
CA GLU A 78 -16.58 1.46 -2.55
C GLU A 78 -15.83 2.66 -2.04
N ILE A 79 -14.73 3.01 -2.72
CA ILE A 79 -14.01 4.24 -2.46
C ILE A 79 -13.54 4.83 -3.79
N VAL A 80 -13.60 6.15 -3.90
CA VAL A 80 -13.11 6.91 -5.04
C VAL A 80 -12.07 7.88 -4.50
N LEU A 81 -10.87 7.83 -5.06
CA LEU A 81 -9.74 8.62 -4.58
C LEU A 81 -9.07 9.36 -5.74
N PRO A 82 -8.52 10.57 -5.50
CA PRO A 82 -7.65 11.19 -6.49
C PRO A 82 -6.46 10.28 -6.78
N GLU A 83 -6.13 10.11 -8.04
CA GLU A 83 -5.04 9.25 -8.47
C GLU A 83 -3.71 9.69 -7.85
N SER A 84 -3.52 10.99 -7.65
CA SER A 84 -2.28 11.56 -7.13
C SER A 84 -1.97 11.16 -5.69
N ILE A 85 -2.97 10.72 -4.92
CA ILE A 85 -2.76 10.31 -3.52
C ILE A 85 -2.93 8.80 -3.34
N CYS A 86 -2.86 8.04 -4.42
CA CYS A 86 -3.06 6.59 -4.37
C CYS A 86 -1.91 5.86 -5.03
N GLU A 87 -1.38 4.85 -4.34
CA GLU A 87 -0.41 3.94 -4.93
C GLU A 87 -1.07 2.56 -5.04
N ILE A 88 -1.10 2.02 -6.27
CA ILE A 88 -1.74 0.73 -6.55
C ILE A 88 -0.65 -0.35 -6.59
N ILE A 89 -0.84 -1.39 -5.81
CA ILE A 89 0.07 -2.53 -5.76
C ILE A 89 -0.63 -3.77 -6.29
N ASP A 90 0.16 -4.76 -6.74
CA ASP A 90 -0.38 -5.97 -7.36
C ASP A 90 -0.77 -7.06 -6.36
N THR A 91 -0.65 -6.78 -5.06
CA THR A 91 -0.97 -7.72 -3.99
C THR A 91 -1.91 -7.05 -2.99
N ASP A 92 -2.38 -7.83 -2.02
CA ASP A 92 -3.14 -7.27 -0.90
C ASP A 92 -2.26 -6.29 -0.11
N SER A 93 -2.88 -5.36 0.60
CA SER A 93 -2.17 -4.38 1.42
C SER A 93 -1.96 -4.87 2.86
N THR A 94 -1.75 -6.18 3.05
CA THR A 94 -1.34 -6.71 4.34
C THR A 94 0.11 -6.34 4.63
N VAL A 95 0.50 -6.38 5.90
CA VAL A 95 1.86 -6.00 6.27
C VAL A 95 2.91 -6.89 5.61
N GLU A 96 2.61 -8.17 5.42
CA GLU A 96 3.49 -9.11 4.75
C GLU A 96 3.68 -8.74 3.28
N CYS A 97 2.60 -8.41 2.60
CA CYS A 97 2.64 -8.04 1.19
C CYS A 97 3.30 -6.67 0.99
N LEU A 98 3.08 -5.75 1.91
CA LEU A 98 3.74 -4.44 1.86
C LEU A 98 5.25 -4.58 2.05
N ALA A 99 5.68 -5.41 3.00
CA ALA A 99 7.11 -5.67 3.20
C ALA A 99 7.73 -6.27 1.93
N GLN A 100 7.05 -7.23 1.30
CA GLN A 100 7.52 -7.84 0.06
C GLN A 100 7.59 -6.81 -1.07
N TYR A 101 6.60 -5.95 -1.18
CA TYR A 101 6.57 -4.91 -2.20
C TYR A 101 7.75 -3.96 -2.03
N ILE A 102 8.00 -3.48 -0.82
CA ILE A 102 9.13 -2.60 -0.53
C ILE A 102 10.45 -3.30 -0.85
N TYR A 103 10.59 -4.55 -0.43
CA TYR A 103 11.79 -5.34 -0.70
C TYR A 103 12.06 -5.42 -2.20
N THR A 104 11.03 -5.74 -2.98
CA THR A 104 11.16 -5.87 -4.44
C THR A 104 11.61 -4.54 -5.06
N GLN A 105 11.00 -3.43 -4.64
CA GLN A 105 11.36 -2.10 -5.13
C GLN A 105 12.79 -1.71 -4.71
N GLN A 106 13.18 -2.00 -3.47
CA GLN A 106 14.53 -1.72 -2.98
C GLN A 106 15.58 -2.49 -3.76
N LYS A 107 15.32 -3.76 -4.09
CA LYS A 107 16.26 -4.56 -4.88
C LYS A 107 16.41 -4.02 -6.30
N GLN A 108 15.36 -3.40 -6.84
CA GLN A 108 15.46 -2.74 -8.15
C GLN A 108 16.29 -1.46 -8.09
N ARG A 109 16.23 -0.73 -6.97
CA ARG A 109 17.02 0.49 -6.78
C ARG A 109 18.48 0.18 -6.47
N LEU A 110 18.72 -0.86 -5.67
CA LEU A 110 20.05 -1.23 -5.18
C LEU A 110 20.27 -2.73 -5.43
N PRO A 111 20.43 -3.16 -6.70
CA PRO A 111 20.42 -4.58 -7.03
C PRO A 111 21.62 -5.36 -6.47
N ASP A 112 22.74 -4.69 -6.24
CA ASP A 112 23.96 -5.34 -5.76
C ASP A 112 24.07 -5.37 -4.24
N ASP A 113 23.18 -4.68 -3.53
CA ASP A 113 23.22 -4.61 -2.07
C ASP A 113 22.29 -5.66 -1.46
N SER A 114 22.70 -6.23 -0.33
CA SER A 114 21.79 -7.06 0.42
C SER A 114 20.74 -6.15 1.10
N CYS A 115 19.52 -6.64 1.22
CA CYS A 115 18.41 -5.84 1.73
C CYS A 115 17.54 -6.68 2.65
N CYS A 116 17.14 -6.09 3.76
CA CYS A 116 16.14 -6.65 4.65
C CYS A 116 15.13 -5.55 4.99
N VAL A 117 13.87 -5.85 4.80
CA VAL A 117 12.79 -4.90 5.04
C VAL A 117 11.91 -5.44 6.17
N MET A 118 11.69 -4.61 7.18
CA MET A 118 10.77 -4.90 8.26
C MET A 118 9.65 -3.87 8.22
N ALA A 119 8.43 -4.32 8.01
CA ALA A 119 7.26 -3.45 7.98
C ALA A 119 6.37 -3.74 9.18
N TYR A 120 5.85 -2.69 9.79
CA TYR A 120 5.04 -2.79 11.00
C TYR A 120 3.69 -2.12 10.76
N GLU A 121 2.65 -2.74 11.29
CA GLU A 121 1.30 -2.17 11.29
C GLU A 121 0.83 -2.10 12.74
N GLY A 122 0.90 -0.92 13.34
CA GLY A 122 0.57 -0.75 14.74
C GLY A 122 1.61 -1.40 15.67
N VAL A 123 1.24 -1.58 16.91
CA VAL A 123 2.12 -2.12 17.94
C VAL A 123 2.08 -3.65 17.93
N GLY A 124 3.25 -4.27 17.88
CA GLY A 124 3.36 -5.72 18.00
C GLY A 124 3.00 -6.52 16.75
N LYS A 125 2.81 -5.86 15.61
CA LYS A 125 2.45 -6.52 14.37
C LYS A 125 3.41 -6.09 13.25
N GLY A 126 4.11 -7.05 12.70
CA GLY A 126 5.10 -6.75 11.66
C GLY A 126 5.43 -7.94 10.80
N ALA A 127 6.16 -7.68 9.73
CA ALA A 127 6.65 -8.69 8.80
C ALA A 127 8.06 -8.33 8.35
N MET A 128 8.86 -9.35 8.05
CA MET A 128 10.23 -9.16 7.60
C MET A 128 10.46 -9.93 6.30
N VAL A 129 11.07 -9.26 5.33
CA VAL A 129 11.47 -9.87 4.05
C VAL A 129 12.92 -9.46 3.80
N GLY A 130 13.78 -10.43 3.48
CA GLY A 130 15.16 -10.08 3.25
C GLY A 130 15.98 -11.19 2.63
N ASP A 131 17.17 -10.80 2.23
CA ASP A 131 18.19 -11.71 1.72
C ASP A 131 18.79 -12.55 2.83
#